data_44f1aff3603d5fcdabf43e0a356d9031
#
_entry.id   44f1aff3603d5fcdabf43e0a356d9031
#
_cell.length_a   1.000
_cell.length_b   1.000
_cell.length_c   1.000
_cell.angle_alpha   90.00
_cell.angle_beta   90.00
_cell.angle_gamma   90.00
#
_symmetry.space_group_name_H-M   'P 1'
#
loop_
_entity.id
_entity.type
_entity.pdbx_description
1 polymer ?
#
loop_
_entity_poly.entity_id
_entity_poly.type
_entity_poly.pdbx_seq_one_letter_code
_entity_poly.pdbx_strand_id
1 'polypeptide(L)'
;MGERLRLLGSDMLASLPASVRIHQALESKLECPLTVREGRRWLSEEMADTPITVTALPEEDAYLEPDEPAVELKELWFRYERDLPDVLRGVDLKIAPGTLHALVGGNGTGKSTTLKAVAGIVKPYRGKVYIHGKKLEQYRSSELFQGCLAMLPQDPKSLFVKKTVEEDLMEMLDASGKSAEERKARVAEIAELCEVTALLRTHPYDLSGGEQQRAALAKVLLCEPKILLLDEPTKGIDNYFKEKLAALLRRLKERGVTILMVSHDVEFCARYADAVSMFFDGSVITTNTPNSFFARNSFYTTAANRMSRHLFANAVTNEDVVALCRENRKGA
;
A
#
# COMPACT_ATOMS: atom_id res chain seq x y z
N MET A 1 7.16 -25.35 21.25
CA MET A 1 7.02 -24.03 20.62
C MET A 1 5.59 -23.75 20.18
N GLY A 2 4.87 -24.68 19.57
CA GLY A 2 3.49 -24.52 19.09
C GLY A 2 2.44 -24.19 20.16
N GLU A 3 2.49 -24.77 21.37
CA GLU A 3 1.54 -24.45 22.45
C GLU A 3 1.69 -23.01 22.99
N ARG A 4 2.93 -22.51 23.08
CA ARG A 4 3.18 -21.11 23.52
C ARG A 4 2.72 -20.08 22.49
N LEU A 5 2.72 -20.41 21.20
CA LEU A 5 2.26 -19.53 20.14
C LEU A 5 0.72 -19.42 20.08
N ARG A 6 -0.01 -20.43 20.54
CA ARG A 6 -1.49 -20.39 20.65
C ARG A 6 -1.99 -19.44 21.75
N LEU A 7 -1.14 -19.07 22.69
CA LEU A 7 -1.45 -18.13 23.79
C LEU A 7 -1.11 -16.66 23.44
N LEU A 8 -0.50 -16.42 22.28
CA LEU A 8 -0.25 -15.06 21.80
C LEU A 8 -1.54 -14.48 21.25
N GLY A 9 -1.87 -13.25 21.66
CA GLY A 9 -3.03 -12.53 21.11
C GLY A 9 -2.96 -12.38 19.59
N SER A 10 -4.09 -12.14 18.93
CA SER A 10 -4.22 -12.03 17.46
C SER A 10 -3.16 -11.11 16.82
N ASP A 11 -2.78 -10.06 17.53
CA ASP A 11 -1.87 -9.02 17.05
C ASP A 11 -0.42 -9.51 16.92
N MET A 12 0.02 -10.41 17.82
CA MET A 12 1.34 -11.03 17.72
C MET A 12 1.40 -12.09 16.61
N LEU A 13 0.28 -12.76 16.31
CA LEU A 13 0.20 -13.75 15.22
C LEU A 13 0.40 -13.08 13.85
N ALA A 14 -0.10 -11.88 13.66
CA ALA A 14 0.08 -11.11 12.42
C ALA A 14 1.55 -10.78 12.13
N SER A 15 2.41 -10.74 13.16
CA SER A 15 3.85 -10.43 13.04
C SER A 15 4.71 -11.64 12.70
N LEU A 16 4.14 -12.85 12.69
CA LEU A 16 4.88 -14.06 12.40
C LEU A 16 5.15 -14.23 10.89
N PRO A 17 6.24 -14.92 10.51
CA PRO A 17 6.52 -15.27 9.11
C PRO A 17 5.35 -15.99 8.44
N ALA A 18 5.21 -15.82 7.12
CA ALA A 18 4.15 -16.47 6.33
C ALA A 18 4.11 -17.99 6.54
N SER A 19 5.28 -18.64 6.59
CA SER A 19 5.40 -20.08 6.84
C SER A 19 4.77 -20.51 8.16
N VAL A 20 4.99 -19.74 9.23
CA VAL A 20 4.41 -20.00 10.57
C VAL A 20 2.91 -19.79 10.57
N ARG A 21 2.44 -18.71 9.94
CA ARG A 21 1.01 -18.37 9.83
C ARG A 21 0.24 -19.44 9.06
N ILE A 22 0.77 -19.91 7.93
CA ILE A 22 0.14 -20.97 7.13
C ILE A 22 0.14 -22.29 7.89
N HIS A 23 1.26 -22.65 8.54
CA HIS A 23 1.36 -23.85 9.38
C HIS A 23 0.29 -23.85 10.47
N GLN A 24 0.11 -22.75 11.19
CA GLN A 24 -0.91 -22.61 12.23
C GLN A 24 -2.33 -22.69 11.68
N ALA A 25 -2.59 -22.01 10.55
CA ALA A 25 -3.91 -22.01 9.92
C ALA A 25 -4.34 -23.39 9.40
N LEU A 26 -3.38 -24.25 9.06
CA LEU A 26 -3.61 -25.64 8.66
C LEU A 26 -3.60 -26.62 9.85
N GLU A 27 -3.36 -26.13 11.07
CA GLU A 27 -3.28 -26.96 12.29
C GLU A 27 -2.32 -28.14 12.16
N SER A 28 -1.21 -27.94 11.41
CA SER A 28 -0.24 -28.98 11.12
C SER A 28 0.39 -29.55 12.39
N LYS A 29 0.62 -30.87 12.38
CA LYS A 29 1.32 -31.61 13.44
C LYS A 29 2.82 -31.74 13.18
N LEU A 30 3.27 -31.39 11.97
CA LEU A 30 4.68 -31.41 11.61
C LEU A 30 5.45 -30.29 12.31
N GLU A 31 6.76 -30.28 12.23
CA GLU A 31 7.61 -29.23 12.79
C GLU A 31 7.31 -27.88 12.09
N CYS A 32 7.18 -26.83 12.92
CA CYS A 32 6.81 -25.50 12.41
C CYS A 32 7.96 -24.85 11.65
N PRO A 33 7.79 -24.52 10.35
CA PRO A 33 8.82 -23.91 9.54
C PRO A 33 8.98 -22.40 9.88
N LEU A 34 10.21 -21.92 9.99
CA LEU A 34 10.51 -20.53 10.32
C LEU A 34 10.92 -19.70 9.08
N THR A 35 11.38 -20.35 8.03
CA THR A 35 11.85 -19.71 6.81
C THR A 35 11.02 -20.12 5.58
N VAL A 36 11.10 -19.36 4.51
CA VAL A 36 10.45 -19.71 3.22
C VAL A 36 10.96 -21.05 2.69
N ARG A 37 12.26 -21.34 2.85
CA ARG A 37 12.87 -22.62 2.42
C ARG A 37 12.34 -23.81 3.21
N GLU A 38 12.28 -23.68 4.52
CA GLU A 38 11.68 -24.70 5.39
C GLU A 38 10.19 -24.85 5.10
N GLY A 39 9.47 -23.73 4.93
CA GLY A 39 8.06 -23.70 4.57
C GLY A 39 7.75 -24.43 3.27
N ARG A 40 8.61 -24.28 2.25
CA ARG A 40 8.47 -25.03 1.00
C ARG A 40 8.59 -26.54 1.20
N ARG A 41 9.59 -26.99 1.99
CA ARG A 41 9.79 -28.41 2.31
C ARG A 41 8.61 -28.94 3.12
N TRP A 42 8.27 -28.23 4.19
CA TRP A 42 7.15 -28.56 5.05
C TRP A 42 5.84 -28.69 4.26
N LEU A 43 5.55 -27.74 3.35
CA LEU A 43 4.32 -27.80 2.57
C LEU A 43 4.26 -29.00 1.64
N SER A 44 5.41 -29.42 1.06
CA SER A 44 5.50 -30.66 0.27
C SER A 44 5.24 -31.90 1.12
N GLU A 45 5.75 -31.92 2.37
CA GLU A 45 5.55 -33.02 3.33
C GLU A 45 4.10 -33.03 3.84
N GLU A 46 3.55 -31.89 4.19
CA GLU A 46 2.16 -31.72 4.66
C GLU A 46 1.11 -32.18 3.63
N MET A 47 1.43 -32.07 2.36
CA MET A 47 0.56 -32.45 1.24
C MET A 47 0.96 -33.78 0.58
N ALA A 48 1.96 -34.51 1.13
CA ALA A 48 2.51 -35.73 0.50
C ALA A 48 1.46 -36.81 0.26
N ASP A 49 0.57 -37.01 1.22
CA ASP A 49 -0.49 -38.03 1.18
C ASP A 49 -1.81 -37.51 0.59
N THR A 50 -1.84 -36.21 0.15
CA THR A 50 -3.03 -35.59 -0.40
C THR A 50 -2.89 -35.42 -1.92
N PRO A 51 -3.76 -36.02 -2.75
CA PRO A 51 -3.75 -35.80 -4.19
C PRO A 51 -3.98 -34.32 -4.50
N ILE A 52 -3.07 -33.68 -5.23
CA ILE A 52 -3.23 -32.29 -5.65
C ILE A 52 -4.05 -32.25 -6.94
N THR A 53 -5.36 -32.05 -6.79
CA THR A 53 -6.32 -31.94 -7.91
C THR A 53 -6.61 -30.49 -8.28
N VAL A 54 -6.56 -29.58 -7.30
CA VAL A 54 -6.75 -28.14 -7.50
C VAL A 54 -5.39 -27.46 -7.33
N THR A 55 -4.81 -27.03 -8.45
CA THR A 55 -3.48 -26.41 -8.50
C THR A 55 -3.51 -24.88 -8.55
N ALA A 56 -4.68 -24.28 -8.72
CA ALA A 56 -4.86 -22.82 -8.82
C ALA A 56 -6.23 -22.40 -8.27
N LEU A 57 -6.29 -21.18 -7.75
CA LEU A 57 -7.54 -20.48 -7.50
C LEU A 57 -8.19 -20.09 -8.83
N PRO A 58 -9.52 -19.82 -8.87
CA PRO A 58 -10.15 -19.22 -10.03
C PRO A 58 -9.36 -18.02 -10.53
N GLU A 59 -9.21 -17.91 -11.86
CA GLU A 59 -8.54 -16.75 -12.43
C GLU A 59 -9.36 -15.48 -12.15
N GLU A 60 -8.66 -14.42 -11.70
CA GLU A 60 -9.24 -13.09 -11.64
C GLU A 60 -9.44 -12.55 -13.07
N ASP A 61 -10.41 -11.64 -13.22
CA ASP A 61 -10.56 -10.90 -14.47
C ASP A 61 -9.24 -10.19 -14.83
N ALA A 62 -8.93 -10.15 -16.10
CA ALA A 62 -7.74 -9.46 -16.57
C ALA A 62 -7.82 -7.98 -16.20
N TYR A 63 -6.68 -7.40 -15.81
CA TYR A 63 -6.62 -5.96 -15.61
C TYR A 63 -6.98 -5.22 -16.89
N LEU A 64 -7.98 -4.36 -16.81
CA LEU A 64 -8.38 -3.47 -17.90
C LEU A 64 -7.97 -2.04 -17.53
N GLU A 65 -7.30 -1.38 -18.46
CA GLU A 65 -7.03 0.06 -18.28
C GLU A 65 -8.36 0.83 -18.22
N PRO A 66 -8.51 1.79 -17.30
CA PRO A 66 -9.72 2.59 -17.22
C PRO A 66 -9.85 3.53 -18.43
N ASP A 67 -11.07 3.62 -18.98
CA ASP A 67 -11.41 4.60 -20.03
C ASP A 67 -11.38 6.04 -19.47
N GLU A 68 -11.90 6.22 -18.24
CA GLU A 68 -11.94 7.50 -17.53
C GLU A 68 -11.08 7.42 -16.26
N PRO A 69 -9.75 7.59 -16.36
CA PRO A 69 -8.85 7.51 -15.21
C PRO A 69 -8.99 8.71 -14.26
N ALA A 70 -8.88 8.47 -12.95
CA ALA A 70 -8.76 9.54 -11.97
C ALA A 70 -7.41 10.25 -12.06
N VAL A 71 -6.34 9.49 -12.37
CA VAL A 71 -5.00 10.02 -12.65
C VAL A 71 -4.51 9.38 -13.95
N GLU A 72 -4.01 10.21 -14.87
CA GLU A 72 -3.40 9.75 -16.11
C GLU A 72 -2.05 10.44 -16.33
N LEU A 73 -1.03 9.66 -16.57
CA LEU A 73 0.30 10.11 -16.95
C LEU A 73 0.51 9.72 -18.41
N LYS A 74 0.95 10.69 -19.23
CA LYS A 74 1.24 10.49 -20.66
C LYS A 74 2.67 10.88 -20.97
N GLU A 75 3.49 9.90 -21.31
CA GLU A 75 4.88 10.07 -21.74
C GLU A 75 5.69 11.00 -20.82
N LEU A 76 5.65 10.85 -19.49
CA LEU A 76 6.36 11.74 -18.59
C LEU A 76 7.87 11.53 -18.62
N TRP A 77 8.58 12.61 -18.87
CA TRP A 77 10.05 12.67 -18.79
C TRP A 77 10.46 13.71 -17.77
N PHE A 78 11.33 13.34 -16.85
CA PHE A 78 11.81 14.22 -15.80
C PHE A 78 13.25 13.92 -15.40
N ARG A 79 14.02 14.97 -15.16
CA ARG A 79 15.34 14.98 -14.50
C ARG A 79 15.41 16.12 -13.50
N TYR A 80 16.16 15.95 -12.43
CA TYR A 80 16.30 16.99 -11.40
C TYR A 80 17.14 18.17 -11.88
N GLU A 81 18.20 17.92 -12.65
CA GLU A 81 19.07 18.93 -13.23
C GLU A 81 19.33 18.62 -14.71
N ARG A 82 19.68 19.65 -15.48
CA ARG A 82 19.81 19.55 -16.94
C ARG A 82 20.83 18.52 -17.38
N ASP A 83 21.92 18.40 -16.61
CA ASP A 83 23.07 17.54 -16.93
C ASP A 83 22.99 16.14 -16.22
N LEU A 84 21.92 15.91 -15.43
CA LEU A 84 21.70 14.61 -14.77
C LEU A 84 20.88 13.67 -15.67
N PRO A 85 21.01 12.34 -15.46
CA PRO A 85 20.21 11.34 -16.14
C PRO A 85 18.71 11.55 -15.87
N ASP A 86 17.89 11.12 -16.84
CA ASP A 86 16.45 11.10 -16.67
C ASP A 86 16.03 10.09 -15.58
N VAL A 87 15.22 10.57 -14.64
CA VAL A 87 14.63 9.76 -13.57
C VAL A 87 13.29 9.17 -14.01
N LEU A 88 12.52 9.93 -14.80
CA LEU A 88 11.32 9.44 -15.48
C LEU A 88 11.60 9.41 -16.98
N ARG A 89 11.28 8.28 -17.63
CA ARG A 89 11.63 7.99 -19.03
C ARG A 89 10.41 7.50 -19.79
N GLY A 90 9.53 8.43 -20.15
CA GLY A 90 8.32 8.11 -20.89
C GLY A 90 7.34 7.32 -20.03
N VAL A 91 7.00 7.81 -18.84
CA VAL A 91 6.06 7.11 -17.96
C VAL A 91 4.64 7.28 -18.47
N ASP A 92 4.00 6.16 -18.78
CA ASP A 92 2.57 6.05 -19.05
C ASP A 92 1.91 5.26 -17.91
N LEU A 93 0.82 5.81 -17.33
CA LEU A 93 0.09 5.16 -16.25
C LEU A 93 -1.33 5.71 -16.18
N LYS A 94 -2.32 4.82 -16.05
CA LYS A 94 -3.72 5.18 -15.79
C LYS A 94 -4.19 4.53 -14.49
N ILE A 95 -4.86 5.30 -13.66
CA ILE A 95 -5.35 4.85 -12.36
C ILE A 95 -6.87 4.97 -12.33
N ALA A 96 -7.54 3.86 -12.09
CA ALA A 96 -8.99 3.81 -12.02
C ALA A 96 -9.53 4.57 -10.79
N PRO A 97 -10.67 5.27 -10.91
CA PRO A 97 -11.31 5.94 -9.79
C PRO A 97 -11.68 4.96 -8.67
N GLY A 98 -11.54 5.39 -7.41
CA GLY A 98 -11.94 4.61 -6.24
C GLY A 98 -11.14 3.32 -6.00
N THR A 99 -9.96 3.19 -6.60
CA THR A 99 -9.08 2.02 -6.43
C THR A 99 -7.83 2.35 -5.63
N LEU A 100 -7.21 1.30 -5.05
CA LEU A 100 -5.85 1.35 -4.51
C LEU A 100 -4.90 0.76 -5.56
N HIS A 101 -4.13 1.62 -6.19
CA HIS A 101 -3.12 1.25 -7.17
C HIS A 101 -1.73 1.28 -6.53
N ALA A 102 -1.05 0.15 -6.48
CA ALA A 102 0.30 0.05 -5.93
C ALA A 102 1.35 0.17 -7.04
N LEU A 103 2.37 1.01 -6.79
CA LEU A 103 3.53 1.17 -7.66
C LEU A 103 4.74 0.53 -6.96
N VAL A 104 5.19 -0.61 -7.47
CA VAL A 104 6.29 -1.39 -6.91
C VAL A 104 7.53 -1.36 -7.80
N GLY A 105 8.69 -1.68 -7.26
CA GLY A 105 9.95 -1.68 -8.03
C GLY A 105 11.16 -1.39 -7.15
N GLY A 106 12.37 -1.45 -7.71
CA GLY A 106 13.63 -1.21 -7.01
C GLY A 106 13.77 0.20 -6.44
N ASN A 107 14.73 0.39 -5.53
CA ASN A 107 15.07 1.72 -5.01
C ASN A 107 15.68 2.58 -6.14
N GLY A 108 15.39 3.88 -6.12
CA GLY A 108 15.95 4.84 -7.07
C GLY A 108 15.39 4.75 -8.50
N THR A 109 14.38 3.91 -8.76
CA THR A 109 13.81 3.75 -10.11
C THR A 109 12.91 4.89 -10.56
N GLY A 110 12.47 5.80 -9.66
CA GLY A 110 11.63 6.96 -10.01
C GLY A 110 10.21 6.97 -9.41
N LYS A 111 9.83 5.96 -8.61
CA LYS A 111 8.47 5.83 -8.03
C LYS A 111 8.03 7.06 -7.23
N SER A 112 8.82 7.48 -6.25
CA SER A 112 8.52 8.70 -5.44
C SER A 112 8.54 9.97 -6.29
N THR A 113 9.37 10.00 -7.34
CA THR A 113 9.39 11.12 -8.30
C THR A 113 8.10 11.14 -9.11
N THR A 114 7.55 9.99 -9.46
CA THR A 114 6.24 9.88 -10.12
C THR A 114 5.13 10.44 -9.23
N LEU A 115 5.08 10.08 -7.92
CA LEU A 115 4.12 10.71 -6.99
C LEU A 115 4.29 12.22 -6.91
N LYS A 116 5.53 12.71 -6.83
CA LYS A 116 5.83 14.16 -6.82
C LYS A 116 5.38 14.85 -8.11
N ALA A 117 5.48 14.18 -9.27
CA ALA A 117 4.98 14.71 -10.53
C ALA A 117 3.45 14.79 -10.55
N VAL A 118 2.74 13.77 -10.04
CA VAL A 118 1.28 13.78 -9.87
C VAL A 118 0.84 14.89 -8.90
N ALA A 119 1.60 15.11 -7.81
CA ALA A 119 1.34 16.17 -6.84
C ALA A 119 1.72 17.58 -7.37
N GLY A 120 2.33 17.70 -8.55
CA GLY A 120 2.80 18.98 -9.07
C GLY A 120 4.01 19.56 -8.34
N ILE A 121 4.67 18.78 -7.47
CA ILE A 121 5.87 19.21 -6.73
C ILE A 121 7.08 19.27 -7.66
N VAL A 122 7.16 18.35 -8.63
CA VAL A 122 8.16 18.40 -9.70
C VAL A 122 7.46 18.55 -11.04
N LYS A 123 8.10 19.32 -11.96
CA LYS A 123 7.53 19.61 -13.27
C LYS A 123 8.26 18.80 -14.35
N PRO A 124 7.62 17.80 -14.97
CA PRO A 124 8.17 17.10 -16.12
C PRO A 124 8.47 18.08 -17.26
N TYR A 125 9.59 17.89 -17.95
CA TYR A 125 9.95 18.73 -19.10
C TYR A 125 9.27 18.27 -20.40
N ARG A 126 8.77 17.00 -20.42
CA ARG A 126 7.97 16.42 -21.51
C ARG A 126 6.86 15.55 -20.91
N GLY A 127 5.76 15.42 -21.64
CA GLY A 127 4.58 14.66 -21.23
C GLY A 127 3.54 15.49 -20.49
N LYS A 128 2.48 14.85 -20.01
CA LYS A 128 1.35 15.50 -19.34
C LYS A 128 0.80 14.66 -18.19
N VAL A 129 0.38 15.33 -17.13
CA VAL A 129 -0.38 14.75 -16.02
C VAL A 129 -1.82 15.25 -16.13
N TYR A 130 -2.77 14.33 -16.00
CA TYR A 130 -4.20 14.64 -15.93
C TYR A 130 -4.76 14.13 -14.61
N ILE A 131 -5.60 14.95 -13.99
CA ILE A 131 -6.35 14.65 -12.78
C ILE A 131 -7.83 14.79 -13.15
N HIS A 132 -8.61 13.71 -13.07
CA HIS A 132 -10.01 13.66 -13.52
C HIS A 132 -10.20 14.29 -14.91
N GLY A 133 -9.35 13.93 -15.87
CA GLY A 133 -9.40 14.41 -17.26
C GLY A 133 -8.91 15.84 -17.49
N LYS A 134 -8.69 16.64 -16.44
CA LYS A 134 -8.17 18.02 -16.55
C LYS A 134 -6.64 18.02 -16.39
N LYS A 135 -5.91 18.75 -17.21
CA LYS A 135 -4.44 18.86 -17.09
C LYS A 135 -4.06 19.46 -15.74
N LEU A 136 -3.05 18.89 -15.08
CA LEU A 136 -2.54 19.35 -13.78
C LEU A 136 -2.18 20.84 -13.81
N GLU A 137 -1.58 21.32 -14.89
CA GLU A 137 -1.17 22.73 -15.07
C GLU A 137 -2.35 23.73 -15.09
N GLN A 138 -3.58 23.23 -15.27
CA GLN A 138 -4.81 24.04 -15.28
C GLN A 138 -5.46 24.17 -13.91
N TYR A 139 -4.97 23.43 -12.91
CA TYR A 139 -5.44 23.56 -11.54
C TYR A 139 -4.75 24.74 -10.85
N ARG A 140 -5.52 25.51 -10.08
CA ARG A 140 -4.93 26.39 -9.07
C ARG A 140 -4.49 25.57 -7.86
N SER A 141 -3.44 25.98 -7.16
CA SER A 141 -2.96 25.27 -5.98
C SER A 141 -4.07 25.04 -4.94
N SER A 142 -4.92 26.03 -4.69
CA SER A 142 -6.06 25.88 -3.78
C SER A 142 -7.08 24.83 -4.27
N GLU A 143 -7.38 24.80 -5.57
CA GLU A 143 -8.29 23.85 -6.18
C GLU A 143 -7.73 22.41 -6.10
N LEU A 144 -6.42 22.26 -6.27
CA LEU A 144 -5.76 20.96 -6.23
C LEU A 144 -5.67 20.39 -4.79
N PHE A 145 -5.25 21.20 -3.82
CA PHE A 145 -4.95 20.72 -2.46
C PHE A 145 -6.09 20.92 -1.45
N GLN A 146 -7.19 21.58 -1.83
CA GLN A 146 -8.39 21.66 -1.00
C GLN A 146 -9.44 20.65 -1.49
N GLY A 147 -9.38 19.43 -0.97
CA GLY A 147 -10.36 18.38 -1.24
C GLY A 147 -10.14 17.57 -2.53
N CYS A 148 -9.13 17.86 -3.36
CA CYS A 148 -8.87 17.09 -4.57
C CYS A 148 -7.74 16.10 -4.37
N LEU A 149 -6.55 16.55 -4.00
CA LEU A 149 -5.36 15.72 -3.89
C LEU A 149 -4.60 16.00 -2.60
N ALA A 150 -4.14 14.94 -1.94
CA ALA A 150 -3.21 15.05 -0.82
C ALA A 150 -2.11 13.99 -0.94
N MET A 151 -0.92 14.28 -0.37
CA MET A 151 0.24 13.41 -0.43
C MET A 151 0.85 13.21 0.95
N LEU A 152 1.04 11.94 1.32
CA LEU A 152 1.88 11.53 2.44
C LEU A 152 3.28 11.23 1.89
N PRO A 153 4.30 12.06 2.20
CA PRO A 153 5.67 11.83 1.74
C PRO A 153 6.36 10.70 2.52
N GLN A 154 7.44 10.19 1.95
CA GLN A 154 8.26 9.13 2.59
C GLN A 154 8.86 9.57 3.94
N ASP A 155 9.25 10.83 4.07
CA ASP A 155 9.66 11.42 5.35
C ASP A 155 8.50 12.23 5.96
N PRO A 156 7.80 11.68 6.97
CA PRO A 156 6.67 12.33 7.60
C PRO A 156 7.05 13.63 8.31
N LYS A 157 8.33 13.78 8.72
CA LYS A 157 8.82 14.99 9.43
C LYS A 157 8.65 16.26 8.59
N SER A 158 8.73 16.11 7.26
CA SER A 158 8.58 17.25 6.34
C SER A 158 7.20 17.91 6.38
N LEU A 159 6.20 17.25 6.96
CA LEU A 159 4.85 17.80 7.11
C LEU A 159 4.64 18.60 8.40
N PHE A 160 5.50 18.45 9.39
CA PHE A 160 5.30 19.08 10.69
C PHE A 160 5.98 20.44 10.77
N VAL A 161 5.20 21.44 11.15
CA VAL A 161 5.64 22.85 11.24
C VAL A 161 5.28 23.51 12.57
N LYS A 162 4.48 22.85 13.42
CA LYS A 162 4.03 23.37 14.72
C LYS A 162 4.74 22.68 15.89
N LYS A 163 4.49 23.20 17.08
CA LYS A 163 5.10 22.69 18.33
C LYS A 163 4.42 21.44 18.87
N THR A 164 3.16 21.20 18.51
CA THR A 164 2.38 20.04 18.92
C THR A 164 1.67 19.40 17.73
N VAL A 165 1.40 18.10 17.83
CA VAL A 165 0.61 17.38 16.84
C VAL A 165 -0.77 18.02 16.67
N GLU A 166 -1.42 18.42 17.79
CA GLU A 166 -2.75 19.06 17.74
C GLU A 166 -2.74 20.35 16.91
N GLU A 167 -1.73 21.22 17.13
CA GLU A 167 -1.57 22.46 16.38
C GLU A 167 -1.34 22.19 14.89
N ASP A 168 -0.55 21.17 14.53
CA ASP A 168 -0.32 20.75 13.14
C ASP A 168 -1.60 20.24 12.46
N LEU A 169 -2.41 19.50 13.21
CA LEU A 169 -3.71 19.02 12.68
C LEU A 169 -4.72 20.16 12.55
N MET A 170 -4.79 21.06 13.53
CA MET A 170 -5.70 22.21 13.49
C MET A 170 -5.39 23.16 12.34
N GLU A 171 -4.11 23.38 12.03
CA GLU A 171 -3.67 24.24 10.91
C GLU A 171 -4.28 23.81 9.58
N MET A 172 -4.43 22.49 9.35
CA MET A 172 -5.00 21.98 8.10
C MET A 172 -6.45 22.42 7.88
N LEU A 173 -7.14 22.79 8.92
CA LEU A 173 -8.54 23.22 8.89
C LEU A 173 -8.72 24.73 8.98
N ASP A 174 -7.66 25.54 9.05
CA ASP A 174 -7.78 27.00 9.19
C ASP A 174 -8.49 27.65 8.00
N ALA A 175 -8.27 27.14 6.80
CA ALA A 175 -8.92 27.62 5.57
C ALA A 175 -10.25 26.93 5.25
N SER A 176 -10.76 26.04 6.13
CA SER A 176 -11.94 25.21 5.84
C SER A 176 -13.29 25.92 5.97
N GLY A 177 -13.32 27.13 6.57
CA GLY A 177 -14.54 27.86 6.90
C GLY A 177 -15.36 27.25 8.06
N LYS A 178 -14.87 26.16 8.69
CA LYS A 178 -15.52 25.47 9.82
C LYS A 178 -15.36 26.28 11.11
N SER A 179 -16.32 26.19 12.03
CA SER A 179 -16.20 26.77 13.37
C SER A 179 -15.08 26.10 14.19
N ALA A 180 -14.65 26.72 15.28
CA ALA A 180 -13.61 26.18 16.14
C ALA A 180 -14.02 24.82 16.75
N GLU A 181 -15.29 24.66 17.08
CA GLU A 181 -15.88 23.44 17.63
C GLU A 181 -15.88 22.31 16.56
N GLU A 182 -16.31 22.61 15.34
CA GLU A 182 -16.30 21.65 14.23
C GLU A 182 -14.89 21.21 13.88
N ARG A 183 -13.92 22.13 13.88
CA ARG A 183 -12.50 21.80 13.64
C ARG A 183 -11.95 20.87 14.71
N LYS A 184 -12.21 21.16 16.00
CA LYS A 184 -11.81 20.30 17.13
C LYS A 184 -12.43 18.90 17.04
N ALA A 185 -13.72 18.82 16.73
CA ALA A 185 -14.42 17.56 16.57
C ALA A 185 -13.80 16.73 15.42
N ARG A 186 -13.49 17.38 14.29
CA ARG A 186 -12.85 16.71 13.15
C ARG A 186 -11.44 16.23 13.45
N VAL A 187 -10.65 17.04 14.15
CA VAL A 187 -9.29 16.63 14.59
C VAL A 187 -9.39 15.45 15.55
N ALA A 188 -10.32 15.45 16.50
CA ALA A 188 -10.52 14.36 17.44
C ALA A 188 -10.89 13.05 16.71
N GLU A 189 -11.82 13.10 15.75
CA GLU A 189 -12.23 11.94 14.93
C GLU A 189 -11.03 11.34 14.17
N ILE A 190 -10.24 12.17 13.50
CA ILE A 190 -9.08 11.70 12.72
C ILE A 190 -7.95 11.25 13.63
N ALA A 191 -7.74 11.91 14.77
CA ALA A 191 -6.74 11.49 15.75
C ALA A 191 -7.06 10.12 16.36
N GLU A 192 -8.33 9.82 16.62
CA GLU A 192 -8.77 8.50 17.05
C GLU A 192 -8.56 7.47 15.95
N LEU A 193 -8.98 7.79 14.70
CA LEU A 193 -8.83 6.90 13.54
C LEU A 193 -7.37 6.50 13.28
N CYS A 194 -6.43 7.43 13.48
CA CYS A 194 -4.99 7.21 13.30
C CYS A 194 -4.27 6.80 14.59
N GLU A 195 -4.97 6.63 15.71
CA GLU A 195 -4.42 6.28 17.02
C GLU A 195 -3.32 7.25 17.51
N VAL A 196 -3.56 8.55 17.34
CA VAL A 196 -2.65 9.61 17.79
C VAL A 196 -3.27 10.50 18.86
N THR A 197 -4.44 10.16 19.39
CA THR A 197 -5.14 10.95 20.42
C THR A 197 -4.27 11.23 21.64
N ALA A 198 -3.54 10.21 22.14
CA ALA A 198 -2.64 10.36 23.28
C ALA A 198 -1.40 11.22 22.97
N LEU A 199 -1.11 11.46 21.69
CA LEU A 199 0.08 12.14 21.19
C LEU A 199 -0.19 13.60 20.83
N LEU A 200 -1.43 14.08 20.89
CA LEU A 200 -1.83 15.41 20.43
C LEU A 200 -1.04 16.56 21.06
N ARG A 201 -0.61 16.40 22.31
CA ARG A 201 0.17 17.42 23.06
C ARG A 201 1.69 17.24 22.94
N THR A 202 2.13 16.20 22.24
CA THR A 202 3.57 15.89 22.08
C THR A 202 4.14 16.68 20.91
N HIS A 203 5.41 17.05 21.01
CA HIS A 203 6.12 17.65 19.89
C HIS A 203 6.34 16.60 18.78
N PRO A 204 6.04 16.89 17.50
CA PRO A 204 6.13 15.89 16.44
C PRO A 204 7.49 15.21 16.28
N TYR A 205 8.58 15.91 16.61
CA TYR A 205 9.93 15.34 16.53
C TYR A 205 10.30 14.43 17.72
N ASP A 206 9.50 14.42 18.79
CA ASP A 206 9.69 13.54 19.94
C ASP A 206 8.96 12.19 19.76
N LEU A 207 8.17 12.07 18.69
CA LEU A 207 7.46 10.85 18.33
C LEU A 207 8.41 9.80 17.73
N SER A 208 8.13 8.52 17.99
CA SER A 208 8.75 7.39 17.25
C SER A 208 8.40 7.46 15.76
N GLY A 209 9.18 6.79 14.90
CA GLY A 209 8.95 6.81 13.47
C GLY A 209 7.55 6.35 13.05
N GLY A 210 6.99 5.33 13.73
CA GLY A 210 5.64 4.85 13.48
C GLY A 210 4.56 5.85 13.95
N GLU A 211 4.77 6.53 15.07
CA GLU A 211 3.86 7.57 15.55
C GLU A 211 3.89 8.81 14.65
N GLN A 212 5.07 9.19 14.15
CA GLN A 212 5.21 10.26 13.14
C GLN A 212 4.44 9.92 11.86
N GLN A 213 4.54 8.68 11.41
CA GLN A 213 3.82 8.21 10.22
C GLN A 213 2.29 8.32 10.41
N ARG A 214 1.79 7.91 11.59
CA ARG A 214 0.36 8.02 11.93
C ARG A 214 -0.11 9.47 12.04
N ALA A 215 0.67 10.32 12.71
CA ALA A 215 0.35 11.74 12.83
C ALA A 215 0.36 12.46 11.47
N ALA A 216 1.33 12.14 10.61
CA ALA A 216 1.39 12.68 9.25
C ALA A 216 0.20 12.19 8.40
N LEU A 217 -0.19 10.92 8.50
CA LEU A 217 -1.37 10.38 7.85
C LEU A 217 -2.65 11.10 8.33
N ALA A 218 -2.78 11.35 9.64
CA ALA A 218 -3.89 12.12 10.20
C ALA A 218 -3.95 13.52 9.59
N LYS A 219 -2.80 14.21 9.48
CA LYS A 219 -2.69 15.53 8.87
C LYS A 219 -3.18 15.53 7.42
N VAL A 220 -2.76 14.56 6.62
CA VAL A 220 -3.13 14.42 5.21
C VAL A 220 -4.62 14.11 5.02
N LEU A 221 -5.21 13.28 5.89
CA LEU A 221 -6.61 12.91 5.83
C LEU A 221 -7.58 14.06 6.18
N LEU A 222 -7.12 15.05 6.93
CA LEU A 222 -7.91 16.27 7.20
C LEU A 222 -8.20 17.10 5.96
N CYS A 223 -7.42 16.93 4.88
CA CYS A 223 -7.68 17.56 3.58
C CYS A 223 -8.91 16.98 2.86
N GLU A 224 -9.48 15.87 3.31
CA GLU A 224 -10.60 15.13 2.68
C GLU A 224 -10.36 14.90 1.16
N PRO A 225 -9.22 14.33 0.75
CA PRO A 225 -8.84 14.26 -0.65
C PRO A 225 -9.68 13.24 -1.43
N LYS A 226 -9.93 13.54 -2.72
CA LYS A 226 -10.46 12.56 -3.69
C LYS A 226 -9.36 11.64 -4.23
N ILE A 227 -8.11 12.12 -4.24
CA ILE A 227 -6.92 11.37 -4.63
C ILE A 227 -5.90 11.44 -3.50
N LEU A 228 -5.52 10.28 -2.97
CA LEU A 228 -4.54 10.14 -1.90
C LEU A 228 -3.26 9.50 -2.46
N LEU A 229 -2.16 10.23 -2.39
CA LEU A 229 -0.83 9.76 -2.77
C LEU A 229 -0.07 9.32 -1.51
N LEU A 230 0.42 8.10 -1.48
CA LEU A 230 1.12 7.51 -0.33
C LEU A 230 2.51 7.05 -0.74
N ASP A 231 3.55 7.65 -0.17
CA ASP A 231 4.94 7.26 -0.41
C ASP A 231 5.46 6.44 0.78
N GLU A 232 5.56 5.12 0.61
CA GLU A 232 6.00 4.14 1.62
C GLU A 232 5.20 4.20 2.95
N PRO A 233 3.86 4.16 2.94
CA PRO A 233 3.05 4.38 4.14
C PRO A 233 3.20 3.27 5.18
N THR A 234 3.69 2.09 4.80
CA THR A 234 3.91 0.94 5.69
C THR A 234 5.29 0.91 6.35
N LYS A 235 6.18 1.87 5.98
CA LYS A 235 7.54 1.92 6.49
C LYS A 235 7.57 2.33 7.96
N GLY A 236 8.24 1.54 8.78
CA GLY A 236 8.44 1.85 10.21
C GLY A 236 7.21 1.65 11.09
N ILE A 237 6.12 1.09 10.57
CA ILE A 237 4.94 0.71 11.34
C ILE A 237 4.90 -0.81 11.54
N ASP A 238 4.33 -1.25 12.65
CA ASP A 238 4.14 -2.65 12.98
C ASP A 238 2.97 -3.29 12.20
N ASN A 239 2.87 -4.60 12.26
CA ASN A 239 1.84 -5.32 11.53
C ASN A 239 0.41 -5.03 12.04
N TYR A 240 0.25 -4.73 13.32
CA TYR A 240 -1.05 -4.33 13.88
C TYR A 240 -1.55 -3.04 13.23
N PHE A 241 -0.69 -2.03 13.14
CA PHE A 241 -1.07 -0.79 12.48
C PHE A 241 -1.20 -0.95 10.94
N LYS A 242 -0.45 -1.86 10.31
CA LYS A 242 -0.66 -2.19 8.88
C LYS A 242 -2.08 -2.69 8.61
N GLU A 243 -2.63 -3.55 9.46
CA GLU A 243 -4.01 -4.02 9.33
C GLU A 243 -5.02 -2.87 9.50
N LYS A 244 -4.79 -1.96 10.44
CA LYS A 244 -5.60 -0.76 10.62
C LYS A 244 -5.50 0.21 9.44
N LEU A 245 -4.30 0.42 8.93
CA LEU A 245 -4.07 1.21 7.72
C LEU A 245 -4.85 0.59 6.55
N ALA A 246 -4.78 -0.72 6.36
CA ALA A 246 -5.52 -1.40 5.30
C ALA A 246 -7.05 -1.23 5.45
N ALA A 247 -7.58 -1.37 6.66
CA ALA A 247 -8.99 -1.13 6.93
C ALA A 247 -9.40 0.33 6.64
N LEU A 248 -8.54 1.29 7.00
CA LEU A 248 -8.74 2.70 6.69
C LEU A 248 -8.74 2.94 5.18
N LEU A 249 -7.73 2.46 4.45
CA LEU A 249 -7.64 2.63 2.99
C LEU A 249 -8.84 2.01 2.29
N ARG A 250 -9.33 0.85 2.76
CA ARG A 250 -10.57 0.23 2.25
C ARG A 250 -11.78 1.15 2.42
N ARG A 251 -11.99 1.70 3.62
CA ARG A 251 -13.10 2.66 3.87
C ARG A 251 -13.01 3.92 3.00
N LEU A 252 -11.79 4.41 2.74
CA LEU A 252 -11.58 5.55 1.84
C LEU A 252 -11.97 5.18 0.40
N LYS A 253 -11.59 3.99 -0.07
CA LYS A 253 -12.01 3.47 -1.38
C LYS A 253 -13.53 3.35 -1.49
N GLU A 254 -14.19 2.79 -0.49
CA GLU A 254 -15.66 2.66 -0.42
C GLU A 254 -16.36 4.03 -0.50
N ARG A 255 -15.69 5.10 -0.09
CA ARG A 255 -16.14 6.49 -0.25
C ARG A 255 -15.73 7.12 -1.59
N GLY A 256 -15.15 6.36 -2.50
CA GLY A 256 -14.72 6.80 -3.83
C GLY A 256 -13.35 7.47 -3.88
N VAL A 257 -12.54 7.43 -2.81
CA VAL A 257 -11.18 7.95 -2.83
C VAL A 257 -10.27 7.06 -3.66
N THR A 258 -9.56 7.65 -4.61
CA THR A 258 -8.54 6.98 -5.41
C THR A 258 -7.21 7.04 -4.68
N ILE A 259 -6.51 5.91 -4.57
CA ILE A 259 -5.24 5.83 -3.82
C ILE A 259 -4.14 5.35 -4.75
N LEU A 260 -3.07 6.14 -4.89
CA LEU A 260 -1.82 5.73 -5.52
C LEU A 260 -0.75 5.58 -4.44
N MET A 261 -0.28 4.35 -4.26
CA MET A 261 0.68 3.99 -3.22
C MET A 261 1.99 3.49 -3.82
N VAL A 262 3.10 4.09 -3.45
CA VAL A 262 4.43 3.51 -3.63
C VAL A 262 4.75 2.65 -2.41
N SER A 263 5.12 1.40 -2.62
CA SER A 263 5.51 0.52 -1.51
C SER A 263 6.52 -0.55 -1.90
N HIS A 264 7.37 -0.92 -0.95
CA HIS A 264 8.22 -2.12 -0.99
C HIS A 264 7.61 -3.31 -0.24
N ASP A 265 6.48 -3.10 0.45
CA ASP A 265 5.76 -4.13 1.16
C ASP A 265 4.88 -4.95 0.19
N VAL A 266 5.50 -5.95 -0.44
CA VAL A 266 4.82 -6.80 -1.43
C VAL A 266 3.67 -7.59 -0.83
N GLU A 267 3.75 -7.96 0.46
CA GLU A 267 2.68 -8.66 1.16
C GLU A 267 1.45 -7.76 1.33
N PHE A 268 1.67 -6.50 1.70
CA PHE A 268 0.61 -5.50 1.81
C PHE A 268 -0.03 -5.22 0.44
N CYS A 269 0.80 -5.03 -0.60
CA CYS A 269 0.30 -4.79 -1.96
C CYS A 269 -0.50 -5.98 -2.48
N ALA A 270 -0.01 -7.21 -2.29
CA ALA A 270 -0.68 -8.43 -2.76
C ALA A 270 -2.06 -8.62 -2.13
N ARG A 271 -2.22 -8.18 -0.88
CA ARG A 271 -3.45 -8.40 -0.11
C ARG A 271 -4.49 -7.29 -0.27
N TYR A 272 -4.06 -6.07 -0.52
CA TYR A 272 -4.95 -4.89 -0.40
C TYR A 272 -5.05 -4.01 -1.64
N ALA A 273 -4.12 -4.12 -2.60
CA ALA A 273 -4.22 -3.36 -3.84
C ALA A 273 -5.28 -3.95 -4.79
N ASP A 274 -5.83 -3.10 -5.65
CA ASP A 274 -6.72 -3.51 -6.76
C ASP A 274 -5.93 -3.66 -8.06
N ALA A 275 -4.84 -2.91 -8.20
CA ALA A 275 -3.91 -3.00 -9.31
C ALA A 275 -2.47 -2.77 -8.83
N VAL A 276 -1.52 -3.42 -9.50
CA VAL A 276 -0.09 -3.30 -9.22
C VAL A 276 0.66 -3.00 -10.50
N SER A 277 1.43 -1.92 -10.50
CA SER A 277 2.34 -1.55 -11.58
C SER A 277 3.79 -1.77 -11.19
N MET A 278 4.57 -2.38 -12.10
CA MET A 278 6.01 -2.53 -11.97
C MET A 278 6.71 -1.31 -12.52
N PHE A 279 7.48 -0.64 -11.68
CA PHE A 279 8.33 0.48 -12.09
C PHE A 279 9.78 0.01 -12.21
N PHE A 280 10.37 0.17 -13.38
CA PHE A 280 11.73 -0.23 -13.66
C PHE A 280 12.39 0.77 -14.62
N ASP A 281 13.63 1.14 -14.37
CA ASP A 281 14.46 2.05 -15.19
C ASP A 281 13.73 3.31 -15.68
N GLY A 282 12.98 3.95 -14.77
CA GLY A 282 12.32 5.23 -15.04
C GLY A 282 10.96 5.12 -15.73
N SER A 283 10.41 3.93 -15.95
CA SER A 283 9.12 3.73 -16.61
C SER A 283 8.28 2.62 -15.96
N VAL A 284 6.98 2.58 -16.27
CA VAL A 284 6.09 1.48 -15.93
C VAL A 284 6.19 0.41 -17.02
N ILE A 285 6.56 -0.82 -16.64
CA ILE A 285 6.75 -1.91 -17.59
C ILE A 285 5.57 -2.88 -17.67
N THR A 286 4.75 -2.96 -16.65
CA THR A 286 3.52 -3.77 -16.64
C THR A 286 2.59 -3.32 -15.53
N THR A 287 1.28 -3.49 -15.76
CA THR A 287 0.22 -3.32 -14.75
C THR A 287 -0.70 -4.53 -14.80
N ASN A 288 -1.04 -5.09 -13.64
CA ASN A 288 -1.91 -6.26 -13.55
C ASN A 288 -2.69 -6.23 -12.22
N THR A 289 -3.66 -7.16 -12.07
CA THR A 289 -4.24 -7.48 -10.78
C THR A 289 -3.16 -8.04 -9.84
N PRO A 290 -3.30 -7.89 -8.51
CA PRO A 290 -2.27 -8.34 -7.56
C PRO A 290 -1.95 -9.83 -7.72
N ASN A 291 -2.96 -10.68 -7.86
CA ASN A 291 -2.76 -12.11 -8.04
C ASN A 291 -1.94 -12.42 -9.29
N SER A 292 -2.38 -11.92 -10.46
CA SER A 292 -1.66 -12.10 -11.73
C SER A 292 -0.24 -11.53 -11.68
N PHE A 293 -0.05 -10.37 -11.05
CA PHE A 293 1.26 -9.72 -10.95
C PHE A 293 2.24 -10.55 -10.12
N PHE A 294 1.86 -10.91 -8.89
CA PHE A 294 2.77 -11.57 -7.94
C PHE A 294 2.96 -13.06 -8.22
N ALA A 295 1.97 -13.74 -8.81
CA ALA A 295 2.10 -15.15 -9.18
C ALA A 295 3.10 -15.35 -10.33
N ARG A 296 3.09 -14.44 -11.31
CA ARG A 296 3.94 -14.55 -12.52
C ARG A 296 5.32 -13.93 -12.36
N ASN A 297 5.58 -13.19 -11.25
CA ASN A 297 6.85 -12.51 -11.04
C ASN A 297 7.78 -13.33 -10.13
N SER A 298 9.01 -13.59 -10.59
CA SER A 298 9.98 -14.38 -9.82
C SER A 298 10.73 -13.58 -8.77
N PHE A 299 10.91 -12.27 -8.98
CA PHE A 299 11.67 -11.38 -8.09
C PHE A 299 10.77 -10.64 -7.12
N TYR A 300 9.70 -10.04 -7.64
CA TYR A 300 8.70 -9.31 -6.87
C TYR A 300 7.52 -10.21 -6.61
N THR A 301 7.63 -11.07 -5.60
CA THR A 301 6.54 -11.95 -5.16
C THR A 301 6.58 -12.17 -3.66
N THR A 302 5.47 -12.59 -3.09
CA THR A 302 5.27 -12.81 -1.67
C THR A 302 6.02 -14.03 -1.13
N ALA A 303 6.18 -14.10 0.19
CA ALA A 303 6.73 -15.27 0.85
C ALA A 303 5.83 -16.51 0.66
N ALA A 304 4.50 -16.32 0.71
CA ALA A 304 3.50 -17.35 0.47
C ALA A 304 3.67 -17.98 -0.92
N ASN A 305 3.78 -17.14 -1.98
CA ASN A 305 4.00 -17.63 -3.33
C ASN A 305 5.33 -18.36 -3.49
N ARG A 306 6.43 -17.80 -2.97
CA ARG A 306 7.75 -18.47 -3.01
C ARG A 306 7.73 -19.86 -2.35
N MET A 307 6.94 -20.02 -1.32
CA MET A 307 6.81 -21.26 -0.57
C MET A 307 5.95 -22.28 -1.32
N SER A 308 4.85 -21.83 -1.97
CA SER A 308 3.79 -22.71 -2.48
C SER A 308 3.79 -22.92 -4.00
N ARG A 309 4.46 -22.09 -4.80
CA ARG A 309 4.39 -22.08 -6.27
C ARG A 309 4.80 -23.39 -6.96
N HIS A 310 5.42 -24.33 -6.26
CA HIS A 310 5.74 -25.65 -6.78
C HIS A 310 4.55 -26.61 -6.73
N LEU A 311 3.51 -26.30 -5.94
CA LEU A 311 2.25 -27.02 -5.84
C LEU A 311 1.09 -26.20 -6.41
N PHE A 312 1.09 -24.88 -6.20
CA PHE A 312 -0.02 -23.98 -6.50
C PHE A 312 0.44 -22.83 -7.41
N ALA A 313 -0.18 -22.70 -8.58
CA ALA A 313 0.30 -21.80 -9.62
C ALA A 313 0.09 -20.30 -9.29
N ASN A 314 -1.02 -19.95 -8.61
CA ASN A 314 -1.42 -18.56 -8.38
C ASN A 314 -1.73 -18.21 -6.91
N ALA A 315 -1.25 -18.98 -5.96
CA ALA A 315 -1.35 -18.63 -4.54
C ALA A 315 -0.34 -17.52 -4.21
N VAL A 316 -0.82 -16.33 -3.88
CA VAL A 316 0.03 -15.17 -3.57
C VAL A 316 -0.10 -14.71 -2.11
N THR A 317 -1.22 -14.97 -1.45
CA THR A 317 -1.43 -14.68 -0.03
C THR A 317 -1.33 -15.92 0.84
N ASN A 318 -1.20 -15.74 2.16
CA ASN A 318 -1.26 -16.87 3.09
C ASN A 318 -2.62 -17.57 3.03
N GLU A 319 -3.67 -16.76 2.87
CA GLU A 319 -5.06 -17.19 2.75
C GLU A 319 -5.26 -18.08 1.51
N ASP A 320 -4.62 -17.74 0.39
CA ASP A 320 -4.67 -18.54 -0.85
C ASP A 320 -4.08 -19.92 -0.65
N VAL A 321 -2.89 -19.98 -0.03
CA VAL A 321 -2.22 -21.26 0.24
C VAL A 321 -3.07 -22.14 1.15
N VAL A 322 -3.63 -21.56 2.22
CA VAL A 322 -4.50 -22.27 3.16
C VAL A 322 -5.77 -22.76 2.47
N ALA A 323 -6.38 -21.92 1.63
CA ALA A 323 -7.59 -22.28 0.88
C ALA A 323 -7.34 -23.48 -0.05
N LEU A 324 -6.27 -23.44 -0.86
CA LEU A 324 -5.89 -24.52 -1.77
C LEU A 324 -5.53 -25.83 -1.04
N CYS A 325 -4.81 -25.74 0.08
CA CYS A 325 -4.54 -26.94 0.91
C CYS A 325 -5.83 -27.56 1.44
N ARG A 326 -6.75 -26.74 1.95
CA ARG A 326 -8.04 -27.22 2.47
C ARG A 326 -8.93 -27.82 1.39
N GLU A 327 -8.95 -27.23 0.21
CA GLU A 327 -9.74 -27.72 -0.92
C GLU A 327 -9.28 -29.11 -1.37
N ASN A 328 -7.96 -29.30 -1.50
CA ASN A 328 -7.39 -30.59 -1.87
C ASN A 328 -7.62 -31.67 -0.79
N ARG A 329 -7.63 -31.31 0.50
CA ARG A 329 -7.94 -32.24 1.60
C ARG A 329 -9.40 -32.65 1.66
N LYS A 330 -10.35 -31.86 1.16
CA LYS A 330 -11.77 -32.23 1.10
C LYS A 330 -12.07 -33.22 0.00
N GLY A 331 -11.27 -33.20 -1.06
CA GLY A 331 -11.39 -34.11 -2.21
C GLY A 331 -10.66 -35.45 -2.05
N ALA A 332 -9.90 -35.61 -0.96
CA ALA A 332 -9.20 -36.85 -0.62
C ALA A 332 -9.98 -37.66 0.42
#